data_95aa773024f6de50cab86aa37ba42364
#
_entry.id   95aa773024f6de50cab86aa37ba42364
#
_cell.length_a   1.000
_cell.length_b   1.000
_cell.length_c   1.000
_cell.angle_alpha   90.00
_cell.angle_beta   90.00
_cell.angle_gamma   90.00
#
_symmetry.space_group_name_H-M   'P 1'
#
loop_
_entity.id
_entity.type
_entity.pdbx_description
1 polymer ?
#
loop_
_entity_poly.entity_id
_entity_poly.type
_entity_poly.pdbx_seq_one_letter_code
_entity_poly.pdbx_strand_id
1 'polypeptide(L)'
;GLPAFQTSIEPTDLHTANIKLNKIGQIIESHAQTFRPSGRTREYHAITRGWIVNELFRRVDPAGRTIGEFVEASIYQPLQADIFVGVKSADLSRVTPVKMLSGKFQFWESFKPSFMGRRMENNFFQTAGKLARLVPSMRQRTTKGAPSPFVGMQNIDFFNDPAIVQGETPSANTNATARGLARVAAAMAMKG
;
A
#
# COMPACT_ATOMS: atom_id res chain seq x y z
N GLY A 1 2.89 -18.31 -10.07
CA GLY A 1 2.62 -16.90 -9.78
C GLY A 1 1.99 -16.73 -8.41
N LEU A 2 2.13 -15.55 -7.83
CA LEU A 2 1.45 -15.24 -6.57
C LEU A 2 -0.06 -15.20 -6.81
N PRO A 3 -0.87 -15.68 -5.86
CA PRO A 3 -2.31 -15.66 -6.00
C PRO A 3 -2.83 -14.22 -6.03
N ALA A 4 -3.76 -13.93 -6.95
CA ALA A 4 -4.61 -12.76 -6.82
C ALA A 4 -5.73 -13.16 -5.87
N PHE A 5 -5.67 -12.68 -4.63
CA PHE A 5 -6.69 -13.03 -3.64
C PHE A 5 -8.04 -12.48 -4.06
N GLN A 6 -9.03 -13.35 -4.12
CA GLN A 6 -10.42 -12.93 -4.21
C GLN A 6 -10.96 -12.75 -2.78
N THR A 7 -11.13 -11.52 -2.37
CA THR A 7 -12.16 -10.98 -1.47
C THR A 7 -12.57 -11.80 -0.23
N SER A 8 -11.67 -12.50 0.44
CA SER A 8 -12.00 -13.16 1.72
C SER A 8 -11.30 -12.55 2.93
N ILE A 9 -10.59 -11.41 2.73
CA ILE A 9 -9.81 -10.76 3.79
C ILE A 9 -10.57 -9.55 4.27
N GLU A 10 -10.97 -9.59 5.53
CA GLU A 10 -11.54 -8.45 6.24
C GLU A 10 -10.42 -7.53 6.73
N PRO A 11 -10.67 -6.20 6.83
CA PRO A 11 -9.67 -5.26 7.34
C PRO A 11 -9.06 -5.65 8.67
N THR A 12 -9.85 -6.17 9.58
CA THR A 12 -9.42 -6.60 10.92
C THR A 12 -8.53 -7.83 10.91
N ASP A 13 -8.56 -8.65 9.87
CA ASP A 13 -7.68 -9.82 9.74
C ASP A 13 -6.21 -9.42 9.67
N LEU A 14 -5.94 -8.17 9.27
CA LEU A 14 -4.60 -7.60 9.15
C LEU A 14 -4.10 -6.95 10.44
N HIS A 15 -4.89 -6.93 11.50
CA HIS A 15 -4.39 -6.50 12.79
C HIS A 15 -3.38 -7.50 13.33
N THR A 16 -2.32 -7.02 13.97
CA THR A 16 -1.19 -7.82 14.47
C THR A 16 -1.64 -9.10 15.20
N ALA A 17 -2.62 -9.00 16.08
CA ALA A 17 -3.13 -10.14 16.83
C ALA A 17 -3.72 -11.23 15.91
N ASN A 18 -4.47 -10.84 14.89
CA ASN A 18 -5.11 -11.76 13.95
C ASN A 18 -4.11 -12.36 12.95
N ILE A 19 -3.09 -11.60 12.54
CA ILE A 19 -1.97 -12.14 11.76
C ILE A 19 -1.28 -13.26 12.54
N LYS A 20 -1.07 -13.08 13.84
CA LYS A 20 -0.46 -14.11 14.71
C LYS A 20 -1.30 -15.37 14.85
N LEU A 21 -2.61 -15.29 14.67
CA LEU A 21 -3.49 -16.46 14.60
C LEU A 21 -3.37 -17.23 13.26
N ASN A 22 -2.48 -16.80 12.37
CA ASN A 22 -2.17 -17.45 11.08
C ASN A 22 -3.32 -17.47 10.05
N LYS A 23 -4.34 -16.62 10.21
CA LYS A 23 -5.46 -16.58 9.25
C LYS A 23 -5.00 -16.19 7.85
N ILE A 24 -4.17 -15.16 7.75
CA ILE A 24 -3.61 -14.70 6.46
C ILE A 24 -2.71 -15.77 5.86
N GLY A 25 -1.87 -16.42 6.66
CA GLY A 25 -1.02 -17.53 6.22
C GLY A 25 -1.83 -18.69 5.62
N GLN A 26 -2.91 -19.09 6.27
CA GLN A 26 -3.80 -20.13 5.76
C GLN A 26 -4.48 -19.73 4.44
N ILE A 27 -4.91 -18.48 4.30
CA ILE A 27 -5.49 -17.98 3.05
C ILE A 27 -4.44 -18.00 1.93
N ILE A 28 -3.20 -17.58 2.19
CA ILE A 28 -2.11 -17.61 1.22
C ILE A 28 -1.80 -19.04 0.78
N GLU A 29 -1.70 -19.97 1.72
CA GLU A 29 -1.35 -21.37 1.46
C GLU A 29 -2.44 -22.14 0.70
N SER A 30 -3.70 -21.87 1.02
CA SER A 30 -4.85 -22.56 0.40
C SER A 30 -5.26 -21.98 -0.94
N HIS A 31 -4.78 -20.78 -1.30
CA HIS A 31 -5.24 -20.09 -2.49
C HIS A 31 -4.66 -20.70 -3.77
N ALA A 32 -5.54 -21.04 -4.71
CA ALA A 32 -5.14 -21.56 -6.00
C ALA A 32 -4.31 -20.55 -6.81
N GLN A 33 -3.37 -21.04 -7.58
CA GLN A 33 -2.57 -20.23 -8.49
C GLN A 33 -3.47 -19.61 -9.59
N THR A 34 -3.51 -18.29 -9.68
CA THR A 34 -4.40 -17.58 -10.63
C THR A 34 -3.89 -17.65 -12.07
N PHE A 35 -2.57 -17.68 -12.26
CA PHE A 35 -1.95 -17.72 -13.58
C PHE A 35 -1.17 -19.02 -13.77
N ARG A 36 -1.28 -19.62 -14.96
CA ARG A 36 -0.44 -20.77 -15.32
C ARG A 36 1.04 -20.37 -15.31
N PRO A 37 1.95 -21.26 -14.89
CA PRO A 37 3.37 -20.96 -14.77
C PRO A 37 4.07 -20.88 -16.13
N SER A 38 3.50 -20.10 -17.07
CA SER A 38 4.08 -19.89 -18.41
C SER A 38 5.28 -18.94 -18.40
N GLY A 39 5.54 -18.26 -17.28
CA GLY A 39 6.59 -17.24 -17.16
C GLY A 39 6.36 -15.97 -17.99
N ARG A 40 5.29 -15.92 -18.79
CA ARG A 40 5.02 -14.82 -19.71
C ARG A 40 4.09 -13.75 -19.16
N THR A 41 3.29 -14.07 -18.15
CA THR A 41 2.34 -13.14 -17.54
C THR A 41 2.92 -12.57 -16.27
N ARG A 42 3.02 -11.25 -16.21
CA ARG A 42 3.45 -10.51 -15.02
C ARG A 42 2.34 -9.58 -14.60
N GLU A 43 2.08 -9.53 -13.31
CA GLU A 43 1.11 -8.61 -12.73
C GLU A 43 1.68 -7.93 -11.48
N TYR A 44 1.35 -6.66 -11.30
CA TYR A 44 1.79 -5.89 -10.15
C TYR A 44 0.87 -6.13 -8.95
N HIS A 45 1.41 -6.69 -7.89
CA HIS A 45 0.72 -6.94 -6.63
C HIS A 45 0.99 -5.79 -5.65
N ALA A 46 0.23 -4.71 -5.74
CA ALA A 46 0.43 -3.52 -4.92
C ALA A 46 0.21 -3.79 -3.42
N ILE A 47 -0.77 -4.60 -3.08
CA ILE A 47 -1.24 -4.84 -1.70
C ILE A 47 -0.83 -6.22 -1.22
N THR A 48 -1.23 -7.27 -1.93
CA THR A 48 -1.08 -8.67 -1.50
C THR A 48 0.37 -9.11 -1.29
N ARG A 49 1.32 -8.51 -2.02
CA ARG A 49 2.74 -8.77 -1.80
C ARG A 49 3.17 -8.43 -0.37
N GLY A 50 2.67 -7.33 0.19
CA GLY A 50 2.97 -6.93 1.57
C GLY A 50 2.56 -7.99 2.59
N TRP A 51 1.40 -8.61 2.39
CA TRP A 51 0.91 -9.67 3.28
C TRP A 51 1.76 -10.94 3.19
N ILE A 52 2.14 -11.34 1.97
CA ILE A 52 3.01 -12.50 1.76
C ILE A 52 4.37 -12.27 2.43
N VAL A 53 4.94 -11.07 2.27
CA VAL A 53 6.23 -10.74 2.89
C VAL A 53 6.11 -10.67 4.41
N ASN A 54 5.02 -10.11 4.95
CA ASN A 54 4.78 -10.06 6.39
C ASN A 54 4.67 -11.47 6.99
N GLU A 55 3.94 -12.36 6.33
CA GLU A 55 3.78 -13.74 6.76
C GLU A 55 5.10 -14.52 6.68
N LEU A 56 5.87 -14.34 5.61
CA LEU A 56 7.19 -14.94 5.47
C LEU A 56 8.14 -14.43 6.56
N PHE A 57 8.17 -13.11 6.79
CA PHE A 57 8.98 -12.49 7.82
C PHE A 57 8.65 -13.06 9.20
N ARG A 58 7.37 -13.11 9.57
CA ARG A 58 6.91 -13.66 10.85
C ARG A 58 7.37 -15.09 11.09
N ARG A 59 7.43 -15.91 10.04
CA ARG A 59 7.85 -17.33 10.14
C ARG A 59 9.35 -17.52 10.26
N VAL A 60 10.14 -16.58 9.76
CA VAL A 60 11.62 -16.66 9.82
C VAL A 60 12.22 -15.82 10.94
N ASP A 61 11.49 -14.85 11.47
CA ASP A 61 11.95 -14.04 12.61
C ASP A 61 12.04 -14.91 13.86
N PRO A 62 13.18 -14.95 14.56
CA PRO A 62 13.35 -15.79 15.75
C PRO A 62 12.34 -15.50 16.88
N ALA A 63 11.84 -14.26 16.95
CA ALA A 63 10.83 -13.84 17.92
C ALA A 63 9.39 -13.96 17.40
N GLY A 64 9.19 -14.43 16.15
CA GLY A 64 7.88 -14.55 15.52
C GLY A 64 7.14 -13.21 15.36
N ARG A 65 7.88 -12.11 15.23
CA ARG A 65 7.32 -10.77 15.10
C ARG A 65 6.74 -10.57 13.70
N THR A 66 5.69 -9.77 13.62
CA THR A 66 5.25 -9.19 12.35
C THR A 66 6.19 -8.07 11.92
N ILE A 67 6.07 -7.61 10.66
CA ILE A 67 6.83 -6.44 10.18
C ILE A 67 6.48 -5.20 11.01
N GLY A 68 5.20 -5.01 11.41
CA GLY A 68 4.79 -3.91 12.26
C GLY A 68 5.49 -3.92 13.61
N GLU A 69 5.52 -5.06 14.29
CA GLU A 69 6.23 -5.23 15.56
C GLU A 69 7.75 -5.02 15.41
N PHE A 70 8.33 -5.52 14.32
CA PHE A 70 9.75 -5.30 14.04
C PHE A 70 10.07 -3.83 13.81
N VAL A 71 9.27 -3.14 13.00
CA VAL A 71 9.45 -1.71 12.72
C VAL A 71 9.33 -0.90 14.01
N GLU A 72 8.38 -1.23 14.87
CA GLU A 72 8.25 -0.57 16.16
C GLU A 72 9.48 -0.76 17.05
N ALA A 73 9.88 -2.01 17.26
CA ALA A 73 10.96 -2.33 18.19
C ALA A 73 12.35 -1.93 17.68
N SER A 74 12.59 -2.06 16.36
CA SER A 74 13.94 -1.92 15.78
C SER A 74 14.17 -0.60 15.05
N ILE A 75 13.10 0.14 14.74
CA ILE A 75 13.19 1.40 13.98
C ILE A 75 12.56 2.56 14.77
N TYR A 76 11.27 2.47 15.08
CA TYR A 76 10.56 3.57 15.75
C TYR A 76 11.19 3.90 17.10
N GLN A 77 11.31 2.93 17.98
CA GLN A 77 11.81 3.14 19.35
C GLN A 77 13.28 3.60 19.38
N PRO A 78 14.24 2.92 18.73
CA PRO A 78 15.65 3.30 18.82
C PRO A 78 15.97 4.60 18.09
N LEU A 79 15.36 4.84 16.93
CA LEU A 79 15.66 6.00 16.09
C LEU A 79 14.72 7.18 16.36
N GLN A 80 13.71 7.02 17.20
CA GLN A 80 12.62 8.00 17.37
C GLN A 80 12.03 8.44 16.03
N ALA A 81 11.91 7.48 15.10
CA ALA A 81 11.50 7.71 13.73
C ALA A 81 10.02 7.37 13.58
N ASP A 82 9.18 8.37 13.38
CA ASP A 82 7.74 8.18 13.17
C ASP A 82 7.50 7.42 11.85
N ILE A 83 7.52 6.09 11.95
CA ILE A 83 7.18 5.14 10.89
C ILE A 83 6.36 4.02 11.51
N PHE A 84 5.18 3.78 10.96
CA PHE A 84 4.23 2.81 11.48
C PHE A 84 3.73 1.89 10.37
N VAL A 85 3.81 0.59 10.60
CA VAL A 85 3.14 -0.45 9.80
C VAL A 85 2.05 -1.05 10.70
N GLY A 86 0.80 -0.64 10.46
CA GLY A 86 -0.27 -0.80 11.45
C GLY A 86 -0.18 0.24 12.55
N VAL A 87 -0.99 1.28 12.44
CA VAL A 87 -0.99 2.40 13.41
C VAL A 87 -1.77 2.00 14.67
N LYS A 88 -1.22 2.25 15.84
CA LYS A 88 -1.93 2.00 17.10
C LYS A 88 -3.09 2.96 17.28
N SER A 89 -4.12 2.52 18.01
CA SER A 89 -5.31 3.35 18.26
C SER A 89 -4.98 4.71 18.86
N ALA A 90 -3.96 4.81 19.72
CA ALA A 90 -3.50 6.06 20.33
C ALA A 90 -2.93 7.06 19.31
N ASP A 91 -2.40 6.57 18.19
CA ASP A 91 -1.73 7.40 17.17
C ASP A 91 -2.61 7.69 15.95
N LEU A 92 -3.85 7.17 15.90
CA LEU A 92 -4.75 7.37 14.76
C LEU A 92 -5.00 8.84 14.45
N SER A 93 -5.08 9.69 15.47
CA SER A 93 -5.26 11.14 15.30
C SER A 93 -4.10 11.84 14.61
N ARG A 94 -2.92 11.20 14.53
CA ARG A 94 -1.72 11.72 13.85
C ARG A 94 -1.72 11.41 12.36
N VAL A 95 -2.58 10.51 11.92
CA VAL A 95 -2.65 10.07 10.52
C VAL A 95 -3.41 11.09 9.69
N THR A 96 -2.78 11.57 8.64
CA THR A 96 -3.44 12.47 7.69
C THR A 96 -4.25 11.66 6.67
N PRO A 97 -5.54 11.98 6.46
CA PRO A 97 -6.35 11.25 5.52
C PRO A 97 -5.87 11.42 4.09
N VAL A 98 -5.89 10.33 3.33
CA VAL A 98 -5.58 10.30 1.90
C VAL A 98 -6.84 10.69 1.12
N LYS A 99 -6.73 11.65 0.20
CA LYS A 99 -7.84 12.07 -0.65
C LYS A 99 -7.41 12.14 -2.10
N MET A 100 -8.24 11.62 -2.98
CA MET A 100 -8.05 11.82 -4.41
C MET A 100 -8.36 13.27 -4.77
N LEU A 101 -7.51 13.84 -5.62
CA LEU A 101 -7.82 15.13 -6.24
C LEU A 101 -9.09 14.98 -7.11
N SER A 102 -10.08 15.83 -6.87
CA SER A 102 -11.32 15.78 -7.66
C SER A 102 -11.02 16.05 -9.14
N GLY A 103 -11.74 15.35 -10.02
CA GLY A 103 -11.59 15.55 -11.48
C GLY A 103 -11.89 17.00 -11.89
N LYS A 104 -12.84 17.67 -11.21
CA LYS A 104 -13.13 19.10 -11.41
C LYS A 104 -11.91 19.97 -11.08
N PHE A 105 -11.25 19.73 -9.95
CA PHE A 105 -10.05 20.45 -9.56
C PHE A 105 -8.93 20.24 -10.58
N GLN A 106 -8.66 18.99 -10.98
CA GLN A 106 -7.64 18.66 -11.97
C GLN A 106 -7.92 19.33 -13.31
N PHE A 107 -9.16 19.34 -13.77
CA PHE A 107 -9.59 20.00 -14.98
C PHE A 107 -9.31 21.52 -14.93
N TRP A 108 -9.80 22.20 -13.91
CA TRP A 108 -9.59 23.65 -13.77
C TRP A 108 -8.11 24.02 -13.62
N GLU A 109 -7.36 23.28 -12.79
CA GLU A 109 -5.93 23.53 -12.62
C GLU A 109 -5.12 23.31 -13.91
N SER A 110 -5.53 22.36 -14.75
CA SER A 110 -4.83 22.07 -16.01
C SER A 110 -4.89 23.19 -17.03
N PHE A 111 -5.93 24.05 -16.97
CA PHE A 111 -6.07 25.23 -17.84
C PHE A 111 -5.29 26.44 -17.33
N LYS A 112 -4.92 26.50 -16.07
CA LYS A 112 -4.16 27.64 -15.55
C LYS A 112 -2.77 27.70 -16.17
N PRO A 113 -2.34 28.88 -16.65
CA PRO A 113 -0.95 29.09 -17.00
C PRO A 113 -0.02 28.91 -15.78
N SER A 114 1.23 28.54 -16.02
CA SER A 114 2.19 28.31 -14.92
C SER A 114 2.46 29.59 -14.08
N PHE A 115 2.46 30.76 -14.73
CA PHE A 115 2.66 32.03 -14.04
C PHE A 115 1.50 32.45 -13.13
N MET A 116 0.32 31.84 -13.27
CA MET A 116 -0.83 32.04 -12.39
C MET A 116 -0.85 31.04 -11.21
N GLY A 117 0.26 30.42 -10.87
CA GLY A 117 0.36 29.52 -9.73
C GLY A 117 -0.38 28.18 -9.92
N ARG A 118 -0.30 27.61 -11.12
CA ARG A 118 -0.83 26.27 -11.38
C ARG A 118 -0.21 25.26 -10.41
N ARG A 119 -1.07 24.53 -9.70
CA ARG A 119 -0.66 23.50 -8.71
C ARG A 119 -0.36 22.14 -9.32
N MET A 120 -0.71 21.93 -10.59
CA MET A 120 -0.40 20.72 -11.33
C MET A 120 0.78 20.93 -12.26
N GLU A 121 1.69 19.97 -12.32
CA GLU A 121 2.85 19.99 -13.21
C GLU A 121 2.44 20.03 -14.69
N ASN A 122 1.46 19.18 -15.06
CA ASN A 122 1.02 19.05 -16.44
C ASN A 122 -0.10 20.05 -16.78
N ASN A 123 -0.01 20.66 -17.95
CA ASN A 123 -1.11 21.43 -18.53
C ASN A 123 -2.16 20.50 -19.17
N PHE A 124 -3.27 21.10 -19.62
CA PHE A 124 -4.37 20.35 -20.24
C PHE A 124 -3.91 19.47 -21.41
N PHE A 125 -3.12 20.00 -22.32
CA PHE A 125 -2.66 19.26 -23.51
C PHE A 125 -1.74 18.09 -23.14
N GLN A 126 -0.87 18.30 -22.18
CA GLN A 126 0.01 17.24 -21.67
C GLN A 126 -0.80 16.15 -20.96
N THR A 127 -1.78 16.53 -20.16
CA THR A 127 -2.67 15.59 -19.46
C THR A 127 -3.52 14.80 -20.46
N ALA A 128 -4.10 15.46 -21.45
CA ALA A 128 -4.87 14.83 -22.51
C ALA A 128 -3.98 13.87 -23.35
N GLY A 129 -2.77 14.28 -23.69
CA GLY A 129 -1.81 13.41 -24.41
C GLY A 129 -1.40 12.19 -23.61
N LYS A 130 -1.16 12.32 -22.30
CA LYS A 130 -0.90 11.18 -21.41
C LYS A 130 -2.10 10.24 -21.33
N LEU A 131 -3.31 10.77 -21.20
CA LEU A 131 -4.53 9.98 -21.17
C LEU A 131 -4.77 9.24 -22.47
N ALA A 132 -4.60 9.91 -23.62
CA ALA A 132 -4.72 9.28 -24.95
C ALA A 132 -3.73 8.12 -25.14
N ARG A 133 -2.52 8.20 -24.59
CA ARG A 133 -1.55 7.10 -24.61
C ARG A 133 -1.90 5.95 -23.67
N LEU A 134 -2.64 6.23 -22.59
CA LEU A 134 -3.07 5.18 -21.64
C LEU A 134 -4.24 4.35 -22.19
N VAL A 135 -5.13 4.94 -23.00
CA VAL A 135 -6.30 4.24 -23.55
C VAL A 135 -5.94 2.96 -24.31
N PRO A 136 -4.96 2.94 -25.25
CA PRO A 136 -4.56 1.72 -25.92
C PRO A 136 -3.99 0.66 -24.96
N SER A 137 -3.21 1.08 -23.96
CA SER A 137 -2.63 0.16 -22.97
C SER A 137 -3.70 -0.46 -22.06
N MET A 138 -4.77 0.26 -21.77
CA MET A 138 -5.92 -0.27 -21.02
C MET A 138 -6.73 -1.26 -21.85
N ARG A 139 -6.84 -1.06 -23.19
CA ARG A 139 -7.49 -2.01 -24.11
C ARG A 139 -6.70 -3.32 -24.28
N GLN A 140 -5.39 -3.27 -24.16
CA GLN A 140 -4.52 -4.46 -24.26
C GLN A 140 -4.43 -5.27 -22.96
N ARG A 141 -5.00 -4.78 -21.86
CA ARG A 141 -5.12 -5.59 -20.64
C ARG A 141 -6.10 -6.74 -20.90
N THR A 142 -5.56 -7.90 -21.18
CA THR A 142 -6.29 -9.15 -21.37
C THR A 142 -6.89 -9.71 -20.08
N THR A 143 -6.51 -9.19 -18.95
CA THR A 143 -7.08 -9.49 -17.64
C THR A 143 -8.00 -8.34 -17.22
N LYS A 144 -9.28 -8.65 -17.02
CA LYS A 144 -10.14 -7.85 -16.14
C LYS A 144 -9.32 -7.58 -14.90
N GLY A 145 -9.09 -6.32 -14.54
CA GLY A 145 -8.16 -5.93 -13.49
C GLY A 145 -8.21 -6.85 -12.27
N ALA A 146 -7.08 -7.06 -11.62
CA ALA A 146 -7.03 -7.92 -10.44
C ALA A 146 -8.17 -7.55 -9.49
N PRO A 147 -8.95 -8.52 -9.01
CA PRO A 147 -10.04 -8.24 -8.09
C PRO A 147 -9.49 -7.52 -6.87
N SER A 148 -10.30 -6.66 -6.26
CA SER A 148 -9.92 -6.00 -5.03
C SER A 148 -9.58 -7.06 -3.97
N PRO A 149 -8.42 -6.97 -3.32
CA PRO A 149 -8.03 -7.94 -2.31
C PRO A 149 -8.80 -7.80 -1.00
N PHE A 150 -9.46 -6.66 -0.80
CA PHE A 150 -10.27 -6.40 0.38
C PHE A 150 -11.76 -6.41 0.06
N VAL A 151 -12.54 -6.92 0.99
CA VAL A 151 -13.99 -6.74 1.00
C VAL A 151 -14.31 -5.25 1.09
N GLY A 152 -15.16 -4.75 0.19
CA GLY A 152 -15.63 -3.35 0.21
C GLY A 152 -14.68 -2.29 -0.34
N MET A 153 -13.47 -2.64 -0.78
CA MET A 153 -12.55 -1.68 -1.37
C MET A 153 -13.05 -1.22 -2.75
N GLN A 154 -13.55 0.01 -2.83
CA GLN A 154 -14.02 0.61 -4.07
C GLN A 154 -13.12 1.74 -4.59
N ASN A 155 -12.50 2.48 -3.68
CA ASN A 155 -11.68 3.65 -4.00
C ASN A 155 -10.53 3.82 -2.98
N ILE A 156 -9.72 4.86 -3.13
CA ILE A 156 -8.57 5.12 -2.26
C ILE A 156 -9.00 5.58 -0.84
N ASP A 157 -10.21 6.12 -0.68
CA ASP A 157 -10.69 6.59 0.62
C ASP A 157 -10.84 5.42 1.62
N PHE A 158 -10.92 4.19 1.10
CA PHE A 158 -10.85 2.96 1.90
C PHE A 158 -9.63 2.91 2.84
N PHE A 159 -8.48 3.48 2.42
CA PHE A 159 -7.29 3.54 3.26
C PHE A 159 -7.39 4.53 4.43
N ASN A 160 -8.49 5.28 4.53
CA ASN A 160 -8.77 6.14 5.68
C ASN A 160 -9.57 5.43 6.77
N ASP A 161 -10.08 4.23 6.49
CA ASP A 161 -10.78 3.43 7.48
C ASP A 161 -9.84 3.08 8.64
N PRO A 162 -10.19 3.40 9.91
CA PRO A 162 -9.36 3.08 11.06
C PRO A 162 -8.95 1.60 11.14
N ALA A 163 -9.82 0.68 10.74
CA ALA A 163 -9.51 -0.74 10.73
C ALA A 163 -8.40 -1.08 9.72
N ILE A 164 -8.40 -0.40 8.56
CA ILE A 164 -7.33 -0.53 7.55
C ILE A 164 -6.04 0.11 8.02
N VAL A 165 -6.12 1.31 8.61
CA VAL A 165 -4.95 2.04 9.11
C VAL A 165 -4.23 1.25 10.21
N GLN A 166 -4.98 0.57 11.07
CA GLN A 166 -4.45 -0.29 12.13
C GLN A 166 -3.94 -1.65 11.62
N GLY A 167 -4.36 -2.06 10.44
CA GLY A 167 -3.92 -3.30 9.81
C GLY A 167 -2.51 -3.21 9.22
N GLU A 168 -1.77 -4.30 9.26
CA GLU A 168 -0.45 -4.37 8.66
C GLU A 168 -0.52 -4.74 7.18
N THR A 169 -0.36 -3.74 6.32
CA THR A 169 -0.18 -3.91 4.88
C THR A 169 1.10 -3.21 4.44
N PRO A 170 2.28 -3.80 4.71
CA PRO A 170 3.58 -3.12 4.56
C PRO A 170 3.83 -2.49 3.19
N SER A 171 3.19 -2.99 2.14
CA SER A 171 3.37 -2.48 0.78
C SER A 171 2.45 -1.31 0.41
N ALA A 172 1.46 -0.96 1.25
CA ALA A 172 0.42 0.00 0.85
C ALA A 172 0.01 1.01 1.95
N ASN A 173 0.03 0.64 3.24
CA ASN A 173 -0.44 1.52 4.31
C ASN A 173 0.60 1.85 5.38
N THR A 174 1.87 1.85 5.04
CA THR A 174 2.91 2.38 5.92
C THR A 174 2.74 3.89 6.08
N ASN A 175 2.58 4.34 7.31
CA ASN A 175 2.46 5.74 7.66
C ASN A 175 3.80 6.25 8.19
N ALA A 176 4.30 7.36 7.66
CA ALA A 176 5.58 7.92 8.07
C ALA A 176 5.61 9.44 7.96
N THR A 177 6.40 10.08 8.82
CA THR A 177 6.78 11.48 8.64
C THR A 177 8.03 11.60 7.77
N ALA A 178 8.20 12.71 7.06
CA ALA A 178 9.42 12.99 6.31
C ALA A 178 10.66 12.94 7.22
N ARG A 179 10.54 13.41 8.46
CA ARG A 179 11.61 13.35 9.46
C ARG A 179 11.92 11.91 9.86
N GLY A 180 10.89 11.06 10.04
CA GLY A 180 11.05 9.65 10.34
C GLY A 180 11.83 8.93 9.23
N LEU A 181 11.43 9.14 7.97
CA LEU A 181 12.14 8.58 6.81
C LEU A 181 13.60 9.06 6.74
N ALA A 182 13.86 10.36 6.99
CA ALA A 182 15.21 10.90 6.98
C ALA A 182 16.09 10.28 8.08
N ARG A 183 15.56 10.00 9.27
CA ARG A 183 16.27 9.32 10.35
C ARG A 183 16.67 7.90 9.98
N VAL A 184 15.75 7.15 9.36
CA VAL A 184 16.07 5.80 8.86
C VAL A 184 17.15 5.85 7.78
N ALA A 185 17.03 6.76 6.81
CA ALA A 185 18.04 6.92 5.77
C ALA A 185 19.41 7.28 6.36
N ALA A 186 19.45 8.17 7.34
CA ALA A 186 20.68 8.54 8.05
C ALA A 186 21.29 7.34 8.79
N ALA A 187 20.48 6.55 9.49
CA ALA A 187 20.98 5.35 10.18
C ALA A 187 21.55 4.33 9.21
N MET A 188 20.92 4.13 8.05
CA MET A 188 21.45 3.26 7.00
C MET A 188 22.77 3.77 6.40
N ALA A 189 22.91 5.10 6.24
CA ALA A 189 24.12 5.71 5.67
C ALA A 189 25.31 5.69 6.64
N MET A 190 25.06 5.80 7.94
CA MET A 190 26.10 5.85 8.97
C MET A 190 26.61 4.47 9.38
N LYS A 191 26.12 3.40 8.77
CA LYS A 191 26.46 2.01 9.11
C LYS A 191 26.35 1.77 10.62
N GLY A 192 25.13 1.92 11.15
CA GLY A 192 24.72 1.69 12.53
C GLY A 192 25.71 1.09 13.46
#